data_eb649a718e94da4d91d3f9839e383963
#
_entry.id   eb649a718e94da4d91d3f9839e383963
#
_cell.length_a   1.000
_cell.length_b   1.000
_cell.length_c   1.000
_cell.angle_alpha   90.00
_cell.angle_beta   90.00
_cell.angle_gamma   90.00
#
_symmetry.space_group_name_H-M   'P 1'
#
loop_
_entity.id
_entity.type
_entity.pdbx_description
1 polymer ?
#
loop_
_entity_poly.entity_id
_entity_poly.type
_entity_poly.pdbx_seq_one_letter_code
_entity_poly.pdbx_strand_id
1 'polypeptide(L)'
;SGVIACGYADGYPRHAKDGTPVWVHAKEPGQSRICPIAGQVSMDMLTIDLTHAPWATVGTKVELWGKNLPVDDVAMHAQTIGYELVCAIAPRVPIQII
;
A
#
# COMPACT_ATOMS: atom_id res chain seq x y z
N SER A 1 9.26 9.98 3.37
CA SER A 1 8.07 9.50 2.64
C SER A 1 8.45 8.79 1.36
N GLY A 2 7.61 7.87 0.95
CA GLY A 2 7.78 7.17 -0.31
C GLY A 2 6.58 7.37 -1.22
N VAL A 3 6.80 7.25 -2.52
CA VAL A 3 5.74 7.26 -3.53
C VAL A 3 5.64 5.87 -4.14
N ILE A 4 4.43 5.36 -4.25
CA ILE A 4 4.14 4.10 -4.92
C ILE A 4 3.45 4.41 -6.25
N ALA A 5 4.01 3.91 -7.35
CA ALA A 5 3.48 4.14 -8.70
C ALA A 5 2.29 3.20 -8.96
N CYS A 6 1.25 3.34 -8.16
CA CYS A 6 0.00 2.61 -8.26
C CYS A 6 -1.09 3.46 -7.65
N GLY A 7 -2.14 3.69 -8.37
CA GLY A 7 -3.27 4.46 -7.90
C GLY A 7 -4.58 3.83 -8.33
N TYR A 8 -5.66 4.61 -8.30
CA TYR A 8 -6.98 4.04 -8.57
C TYR A 8 -7.17 3.61 -10.03
N ALA A 9 -6.38 4.14 -10.96
CA ALA A 9 -6.41 3.65 -12.35
C ALA A 9 -5.88 2.22 -12.46
N ASP A 10 -5.10 1.75 -11.48
CA ASP A 10 -4.53 0.42 -11.43
C ASP A 10 -5.36 -0.55 -10.58
N GLY A 11 -6.50 -0.11 -10.07
CA GLY A 11 -7.39 -0.93 -9.26
C GLY A 11 -7.32 -0.66 -7.76
N TYR A 12 -6.48 0.25 -7.30
CA TYR A 12 -6.42 0.59 -5.89
C TYR A 12 -7.68 1.41 -5.52
N PRO A 13 -8.25 1.22 -4.31
CA PRO A 13 -9.46 1.94 -3.92
C PRO A 13 -9.29 3.44 -3.98
N ARG A 14 -10.08 4.11 -4.78
CA ARG A 14 -10.01 5.56 -4.96
C ARG A 14 -10.25 6.32 -3.66
N HIS A 15 -11.12 5.79 -2.82
CA HIS A 15 -11.51 6.44 -1.57
C HIS A 15 -10.72 5.96 -0.36
N ALA A 16 -9.61 5.24 -0.56
CA ALA A 16 -8.73 4.85 0.53
C ALA A 16 -8.26 6.11 1.25
N LYS A 17 -8.41 6.08 2.57
CA LYS A 17 -8.14 7.24 3.42
C LYS A 17 -6.70 7.23 3.90
N ASP A 18 -6.26 8.38 4.35
CA ASP A 18 -5.07 8.54 5.17
C ASP A 18 -5.08 7.48 6.28
N GLY A 19 -3.99 6.78 6.47
CA GLY A 19 -3.90 5.70 7.44
C GLY A 19 -4.16 4.30 6.91
N THR A 20 -4.63 4.15 5.67
CA THR A 20 -4.82 2.83 5.07
C THR A 20 -3.51 2.05 5.07
N PRO A 21 -3.51 0.78 5.55
CA PRO A 21 -2.27 0.03 5.70
C PRO A 21 -1.67 -0.43 4.37
N VAL A 22 -0.34 -0.46 4.34
CA VAL A 22 0.45 -1.03 3.25
C VAL A 22 1.55 -1.90 3.89
N TRP A 23 1.75 -3.09 3.37
CA TRP A 23 2.81 -3.99 3.84
C TRP A 23 4.12 -3.63 3.14
N VAL A 24 5.13 -3.24 3.91
CA VAL A 24 6.46 -2.89 3.39
C VAL A 24 7.39 -4.06 3.63
N HIS A 25 7.84 -4.69 2.56
CA HIS A 25 8.63 -5.90 2.62
C HIS A 25 10.10 -5.61 2.96
N ALA A 26 10.60 -6.30 3.98
CA ALA A 26 12.02 -6.29 4.33
C ALA A 26 12.69 -7.58 3.86
N LYS A 27 13.98 -7.50 3.52
CA LYS A 27 14.77 -8.66 3.15
C LYS A 27 15.00 -9.58 4.35
N GLU A 28 15.20 -8.99 5.52
CA GLU A 28 15.44 -9.75 6.75
C GLU A 28 14.11 -10.28 7.31
N PRO A 29 14.03 -11.59 7.65
CA PRO A 29 12.82 -12.14 8.25
C PRO A 29 12.40 -11.39 9.50
N GLY A 30 11.10 -11.14 9.63
CA GLY A 30 10.52 -10.46 10.78
C GLY A 30 10.71 -8.95 10.81
N GLN A 31 11.34 -8.37 9.80
CA GLN A 31 11.59 -6.94 9.76
C GLN A 31 10.58 -6.16 8.90
N SER A 32 9.72 -6.85 8.17
CA SER A 32 8.65 -6.20 7.41
C SER A 32 7.70 -5.46 8.33
N ARG A 33 7.14 -4.35 7.85
CA ARG A 33 6.27 -3.50 8.67
C ARG A 33 5.06 -3.04 7.88
N ILE A 34 3.98 -2.77 8.58
CA ILE A 34 2.83 -2.09 8.02
C ILE A 34 3.03 -0.59 8.19
N CYS A 35 2.91 0.14 7.08
CA CYS A 35 3.03 1.59 7.06
C CYS A 35 1.74 2.18 6.48
N PRO A 36 1.29 3.33 6.98
CA PRO A 36 0.06 3.94 6.49
C PRO A 36 0.30 4.73 5.23
N ILE A 37 -0.71 4.81 4.38
CA ILE A 37 -0.69 5.81 3.32
C ILE A 37 -0.89 7.19 3.93
N ALA A 38 -0.31 8.18 3.30
CA ALA A 38 -0.39 9.58 3.71
C ALA A 38 -1.12 10.37 2.64
N GLY A 39 -2.23 10.99 3.02
CA GLY A 39 -3.03 11.78 2.08
C GLY A 39 -3.97 10.94 1.23
N GLN A 40 -4.39 11.50 0.12
CA GLN A 40 -5.35 10.88 -0.78
C GLN A 40 -4.64 10.11 -1.90
N VAL A 41 -5.29 9.06 -2.37
CA VAL A 41 -4.84 8.29 -3.52
C VAL A 41 -5.14 9.10 -4.79
N SER A 42 -4.15 9.22 -5.65
CA SER A 42 -4.35 9.82 -6.97
C SER A 42 -4.60 8.74 -8.03
N MET A 43 -4.79 9.16 -9.26
CA MET A 43 -5.07 8.22 -10.35
C MET A 43 -3.92 7.22 -10.57
N ASP A 44 -2.68 7.66 -10.41
CA ASP A 44 -1.49 6.88 -10.78
C ASP A 44 -0.47 6.70 -9.66
N MET A 45 -0.71 7.25 -8.47
CA MET A 45 0.22 7.11 -7.38
C MET A 45 -0.45 7.23 -6.01
N LEU A 46 0.25 6.74 -5.00
CA LEU A 46 -0.09 7.00 -3.60
C LEU A 46 1.19 7.25 -2.81
N THR A 47 1.06 8.01 -1.74
CA THR A 47 2.19 8.34 -0.86
C THR A 47 2.09 7.51 0.40
N ILE A 48 3.21 7.01 0.89
CA ILE A 48 3.29 6.20 2.09
C ILE A 48 4.18 6.87 3.13
N ASP A 49 3.76 6.82 4.38
CA ASP A 49 4.56 7.28 5.51
C ASP A 49 5.47 6.15 5.97
N LEU A 50 6.77 6.31 5.82
CA LEU A 50 7.78 5.30 6.12
C LEU A 50 8.40 5.46 7.52
N THR A 51 7.74 6.15 8.42
CA THR A 51 8.27 6.35 9.79
C THR A 51 8.59 5.03 10.46
N HIS A 52 7.76 4.00 10.28
CA HIS A 52 7.97 2.67 10.88
C HIS A 52 8.84 1.74 10.03
N ALA A 53 9.27 2.19 8.87
CA ALA A 53 10.17 1.44 7.99
C ALA A 53 11.27 2.36 7.47
N PRO A 54 12.09 2.93 8.36
CA PRO A 54 13.10 3.92 7.97
C PRO A 54 14.19 3.32 7.08
N TRP A 55 14.34 1.99 7.09
CA TRP A 55 15.28 1.25 6.23
C TRP A 55 14.79 1.14 4.79
N ALA A 56 13.52 1.44 4.51
CA ALA A 56 12.97 1.33 3.16
C ALA A 56 13.65 2.33 2.22
N THR A 57 13.91 1.87 1.00
CA THR A 57 14.63 2.65 -0.01
C THR A 57 13.99 2.44 -1.38
N VAL A 58 14.54 3.10 -2.38
CA VAL A 58 14.09 2.93 -3.78
C VAL A 58 14.18 1.45 -4.15
N GLY A 59 13.11 0.91 -4.70
CA GLY A 59 13.05 -0.50 -5.07
C GLY A 59 12.51 -1.43 -3.99
N THR A 60 12.36 -0.98 -2.76
CA THR A 60 11.71 -1.77 -1.71
C THR A 60 10.29 -2.15 -2.17
N LYS A 61 9.95 -3.43 -2.08
CA LYS A 61 8.65 -3.94 -2.51
C LYS A 61 7.60 -3.70 -1.44
N VAL A 62 6.39 -3.40 -1.89
CA VAL A 62 5.23 -3.28 -1.00
C VAL A 62 4.12 -4.18 -1.50
N GLU A 63 3.28 -4.61 -0.57
CA GLU A 63 2.08 -5.37 -0.86
C GLU A 63 0.89 -4.50 -0.45
N LEU A 64 0.02 -4.22 -1.39
CA LEU A 64 -1.14 -3.36 -1.14
C LEU A 64 -2.30 -4.15 -0.53
N TRP A 65 -2.43 -5.40 -0.87
CA TRP A 65 -3.21 -6.44 -0.19
C TRP A 65 -2.76 -7.79 -0.71
N GLY A 66 -3.00 -8.83 0.05
CA GLY A 66 -2.62 -10.18 -0.37
C GLY A 66 -2.27 -11.06 0.81
N LYS A 67 -1.19 -11.82 0.67
CA LYS A 67 -0.80 -12.83 1.65
C LYS A 67 -0.51 -12.25 3.04
N ASN A 68 0.18 -11.12 3.10
CA ASN A 68 0.64 -10.52 4.36
C ASN A 68 -0.26 -9.39 4.85
N LEU A 69 -1.19 -8.93 4.02
CA LEU A 69 -2.10 -7.84 4.34
C LEU A 69 -3.49 -8.24 3.83
N PRO A 70 -4.37 -8.71 4.71
CA PRO A 70 -5.70 -9.14 4.29
C PRO A 70 -6.45 -8.03 3.57
N VAL A 71 -7.11 -8.39 2.49
CA VAL A 71 -7.86 -7.45 1.66
C VAL A 71 -8.94 -6.71 2.45
N ASP A 72 -9.53 -7.36 3.45
CA ASP A 72 -10.58 -6.74 4.27
C ASP A 72 -10.06 -5.60 5.13
N ASP A 73 -8.79 -5.65 5.53
CA ASP A 73 -8.18 -4.55 6.29
C ASP A 73 -8.06 -3.30 5.43
N VAL A 74 -7.75 -3.47 4.16
CA VAL A 74 -7.68 -2.36 3.20
C VAL A 74 -9.09 -1.87 2.85
N ALA A 75 -10.00 -2.79 2.60
CA ALA A 75 -11.39 -2.46 2.24
C ALA A 75 -12.09 -1.65 3.33
N MET A 76 -11.82 -1.96 4.59
CA MET A 76 -12.39 -1.24 5.72
C MET A 76 -12.01 0.25 5.70
N HIS A 77 -10.76 0.55 5.36
CA HIS A 77 -10.28 1.93 5.27
C HIS A 77 -10.78 2.65 4.02
N ALA A 78 -11.14 1.91 2.98
CA ALA A 78 -11.64 2.46 1.73
C ALA A 78 -13.17 2.54 1.70
N GLN A 79 -13.86 2.06 2.74
CA GLN A 79 -15.32 1.99 2.80
C GLN A 79 -15.90 1.21 1.62
N THR A 80 -15.22 0.15 1.23
CA THR A 80 -15.67 -0.76 0.18
C THR A 80 -15.73 -2.19 0.73
N ILE A 81 -16.20 -3.13 -0.06
CA ILE A 81 -16.27 -4.53 0.34
C ILE A 81 -15.03 -5.28 -0.17
N GLY A 82 -14.57 -6.25 0.61
CA GLY A 82 -13.39 -7.04 0.24
C GLY A 82 -13.52 -7.74 -1.11
N TYR A 83 -14.74 -8.12 -1.48
CA TYR A 83 -15.01 -8.74 -2.78
C TYR A 83 -14.59 -7.87 -3.95
N GLU A 84 -14.83 -6.56 -3.88
CA GLU A 84 -14.43 -5.63 -4.94
C GLU A 84 -12.92 -5.59 -5.11
N LEU A 85 -12.18 -5.61 -4.00
CA LEU A 85 -10.73 -5.61 -4.06
C LEU A 85 -10.16 -6.95 -4.54
N VAL A 86 -10.82 -8.06 -4.18
CA VAL A 86 -10.40 -9.39 -4.63
C VAL A 86 -10.49 -9.51 -6.16
N CYS A 87 -11.45 -8.83 -6.78
CA CYS A 87 -11.60 -8.82 -8.23
C CYS A 87 -10.59 -7.90 -8.93
N ALA A 88 -9.92 -7.03 -8.18
CA ALA A 88 -8.87 -6.17 -8.71
C ALA A 88 -7.52 -6.88 -8.66
N ILE A 89 -6.57 -6.42 -9.47
CA ILE A 89 -5.20 -6.93 -9.40
C ILE A 89 -4.55 -6.44 -8.10
N ALA A 90 -3.99 -7.38 -7.33
CA ALA A 90 -3.26 -7.08 -6.09
C ALA A 90 -1.79 -6.83 -6.41
N PRO A 91 -1.38 -5.58 -6.68
CA PRO A 91 -0.05 -5.32 -7.17
C PRO A 91 1.00 -5.36 -6.08
N ARG A 92 2.20 -5.81 -6.46
CA ARG A 92 3.43 -5.58 -5.73
C ARG A 92 4.24 -4.60 -6.52
N VAL A 93 4.48 -3.43 -5.96
CA VAL A 93 5.15 -2.35 -6.67
C VAL A 93 6.35 -1.84 -5.88
N PRO A 94 7.39 -1.34 -6.55
CA PRO A 94 8.52 -0.74 -5.85
C PRO A 94 8.18 0.65 -5.32
N ILE A 95 8.78 0.99 -4.19
CA ILE A 95 8.72 2.34 -3.65
C ILE A 95 9.70 3.22 -4.43
N GLN A 96 9.27 4.45 -4.69
CA GLN A 96 10.13 5.52 -5.17
C GLN A 96 10.23 6.56 -4.05
N ILE A 97 11.43 6.96 -3.71
CA ILE A 97 11.66 7.93 -2.64
C ILE A 97 11.69 9.33 -3.25
N ILE A 98 10.94 10.23 -2.62
CA ILE A 98 10.97 11.63 -2.99
C ILE A 98 11.89 12.41 -2.05
#